data_ff4f9cc6577f108cbb81b2184803d659
#
_entry.id   ff4f9cc6577f108cbb81b2184803d659
#
_cell.length_a   1.000
_cell.length_b   1.000
_cell.length_c   1.000
_cell.angle_alpha   90.00
_cell.angle_beta   90.00
_cell.angle_gamma   90.00
#
_symmetry.space_group_name_H-M   'P 1'
#
loop_
_entity.id
_entity.type
_entity.pdbx_description
1 polymer ?
#
loop_
_entity_poly.entity_id
_entity_poly.type
_entity_poly.pdbx_seq_one_letter_code
_entity_poly.pdbx_strand_id
1 'polypeptide(L)'
;LKEQPDRVSRLAAALSSRYAIERELGAGGMATVYLAHDVRHDRKVALKVLRPELAAVLGADRFVQEIKTTASLQHPHILPLFDSGEADSFLYYVMPYIEGETLRDKLDREKQLGVDEAVKITSEIADALNYAHRNNVIHRDVKPENILLHDRRPMVADFGIALAVSAAAGGRMTETGLSLGTPHYMSPEQATAEKDPSNRSDIYSLGAVLYEMLTGDPPHTGSTAQQIIMKIVTEEARPLTELRKSVPPNVAFAAAKALEKLPADRFATAAEFSRALSDASFTTAKLATATPMAPQRNNWRSVALAASAVAVAALIFGFVGATRTAPAQPVLRVSVDLPEGQGLRTPWIGSSLTVSADGAVFAYLGQDSGATWQIWVRRRGELAATPISGTTSGTDPTLSPDGSEIAFTTGQPGPLKVATLASGAIRTAVDSARWGGLAWADDGLLYFITTNGGLARVPPDGGEVEVLTSPSDELIHVHPAIVPGSRGAVFEILDARSVQGTLAIVDFASGEIRELGPGTDPMFLPTGHLAWTTTSGELMAAPFDVRRLELTGTAIPIVDNVSMGANGGVHLAVSKSGTLIYRRGDI
;
A
#
# COMPACT_ATOMS: atom_id res chain seq x y z
N LEU A 1 11.78 -16.22 25.45
CA LEU A 1 11.23 -16.04 26.83
C LEU A 1 12.31 -15.75 27.92
N LYS A 2 13.59 -15.51 27.55
CA LYS A 2 14.68 -15.18 28.51
C LYS A 2 15.20 -13.75 28.40
N GLU A 3 14.70 -12.90 27.49
CA GLU A 3 15.22 -11.55 27.28
C GLU A 3 14.47 -10.42 28.01
N GLN A 4 13.28 -10.69 28.53
CA GLN A 4 12.47 -9.64 29.20
C GLN A 4 13.00 -9.12 30.56
N PRO A 5 13.57 -9.96 31.47
CA PRO A 5 14.05 -9.44 32.74
C PRO A 5 15.24 -8.48 32.63
N ASP A 6 16.06 -8.63 31.60
CA ASP A 6 17.24 -7.78 31.40
C ASP A 6 16.86 -6.36 30.89
N ARG A 7 15.86 -6.24 30.01
CA ARG A 7 15.39 -4.96 29.46
C ARG A 7 14.78 -4.04 30.50
N VAL A 8 13.89 -4.58 31.34
CA VAL A 8 13.24 -3.79 32.42
C VAL A 8 14.27 -3.34 33.44
N SER A 9 15.23 -4.19 33.79
CA SER A 9 16.32 -3.88 34.72
C SER A 9 17.21 -2.76 34.18
N ARG A 10 17.58 -2.78 32.89
CA ARG A 10 18.36 -1.71 32.25
C ARG A 10 17.60 -0.39 32.22
N LEU A 11 16.34 -0.42 31.82
CA LEU A 11 15.48 0.77 31.80
C LEU A 11 15.31 1.36 33.19
N ALA A 12 15.02 0.52 34.22
CA ALA A 12 14.89 0.93 35.59
C ALA A 12 16.17 1.55 36.12
N ALA A 13 17.34 0.97 35.84
CA ALA A 13 18.63 1.52 36.21
C ALA A 13 18.89 2.89 35.53
N ALA A 14 18.63 3.00 34.24
CA ALA A 14 18.85 4.23 33.49
C ALA A 14 17.93 5.40 33.92
N LEU A 15 16.73 5.10 34.42
CA LEU A 15 15.76 6.09 34.88
C LEU A 15 15.71 6.28 36.38
N SER A 16 16.45 5.51 37.20
CA SER A 16 16.35 5.44 38.65
C SER A 16 16.50 6.77 39.39
N SER A 17 17.26 7.72 38.84
CA SER A 17 17.43 9.06 39.41
C SER A 17 16.18 9.94 39.31
N ARG A 18 15.21 9.57 38.48
CA ARG A 18 14.05 10.39 38.16
C ARG A 18 12.72 9.64 38.26
N TYR A 19 12.68 8.41 37.78
CA TYR A 19 11.46 7.59 37.75
C TYR A 19 11.74 6.21 38.32
N ALA A 20 11.02 5.85 39.39
CA ALA A 20 11.05 4.50 39.95
C ALA A 20 9.92 3.68 39.32
N ILE A 21 10.28 2.70 38.51
CA ILE A 21 9.30 1.81 37.82
C ILE A 21 8.71 0.86 38.86
N GLU A 22 7.38 0.83 38.99
CA GLU A 22 6.66 -0.01 39.95
C GLU A 22 6.17 -1.32 39.30
N ARG A 23 5.46 -1.21 38.17
CA ARG A 23 4.91 -2.37 37.42
C ARG A 23 4.53 -2.01 35.98
N GLU A 24 4.37 -2.98 35.17
CA GLU A 24 3.78 -2.84 33.84
C GLU A 24 2.28 -2.59 33.94
N LEU A 25 1.77 -1.63 33.16
CA LEU A 25 0.34 -1.34 32.97
C LEU A 25 -0.22 -2.04 31.74
N GLY A 26 0.58 -2.16 30.69
CA GLY A 26 0.19 -2.82 29.47
C GLY A 26 1.29 -2.80 28.40
N ALA A 27 1.29 -3.79 27.54
CA ALA A 27 2.19 -3.89 26.38
C ALA A 27 1.39 -3.89 25.07
N GLY A 28 1.75 -2.99 24.17
CA GLY A 28 1.16 -2.90 22.81
C GLY A 28 2.16 -3.23 21.71
N GLY A 29 1.70 -3.18 20.46
CA GLY A 29 2.54 -3.42 19.28
C GLY A 29 3.72 -2.45 19.16
N MET A 30 3.59 -1.20 19.64
CA MET A 30 4.57 -0.13 19.45
C MET A 30 5.34 0.24 20.73
N ALA A 31 4.75 0.03 21.90
CA ALA A 31 5.33 0.47 23.16
C ALA A 31 4.83 -0.37 24.34
N THR A 32 5.54 -0.29 25.47
CA THR A 32 5.11 -0.81 26.76
C THR A 32 4.90 0.37 27.71
N VAL A 33 3.82 0.33 28.48
CA VAL A 33 3.46 1.35 29.47
C VAL A 33 3.72 0.82 30.87
N TYR A 34 4.43 1.58 31.67
CA TYR A 34 4.73 1.25 33.06
C TYR A 34 4.11 2.29 34.03
N LEU A 35 3.61 1.83 35.17
CA LEU A 35 3.40 2.67 36.31
C LEU A 35 4.75 2.99 36.93
N ALA A 36 5.02 4.26 37.11
CA ALA A 36 6.26 4.70 37.75
C ALA A 36 5.96 5.82 38.75
N HIS A 37 6.87 6.01 39.70
CA HIS A 37 6.85 7.12 40.64
C HIS A 37 7.87 8.18 40.20
N ASP A 38 7.42 9.40 39.97
CA ASP A 38 8.27 10.58 39.72
C ASP A 38 8.88 11.00 41.02
N VAL A 39 10.13 10.59 41.27
CA VAL A 39 10.86 10.81 42.54
C VAL A 39 11.04 12.31 42.86
N ARG A 40 11.12 13.15 41.82
CA ARG A 40 11.34 14.59 41.95
C ARG A 40 10.09 15.34 42.39
N HIS A 41 8.92 14.91 41.91
CA HIS A 41 7.65 15.60 42.13
C HIS A 41 6.71 14.81 43.03
N ASP A 42 7.16 13.67 43.58
CA ASP A 42 6.42 12.81 44.51
C ASP A 42 5.01 12.45 43.99
N ARG A 43 4.92 11.90 42.76
CA ARG A 43 3.65 11.57 42.13
C ARG A 43 3.73 10.34 41.26
N LYS A 44 2.60 9.65 41.09
CA LYS A 44 2.48 8.55 40.14
C LYS A 44 2.38 9.09 38.72
N VAL A 45 3.07 8.42 37.79
CA VAL A 45 3.08 8.72 36.34
C VAL A 45 2.96 7.44 35.55
N ALA A 46 2.45 7.56 34.32
CA ALA A 46 2.53 6.53 33.32
C ALA A 46 3.75 6.81 32.41
N LEU A 47 4.69 5.88 32.37
CA LEU A 47 5.90 5.92 31.56
C LEU A 47 5.70 5.01 30.35
N LYS A 48 5.58 5.59 29.17
CA LYS A 48 5.45 4.83 27.93
C LYS A 48 6.78 4.75 27.21
N VAL A 49 7.26 3.53 26.97
CA VAL A 49 8.58 3.23 26.40
C VAL A 49 8.39 2.58 25.05
N LEU A 50 8.96 3.17 24.01
CA LEU A 50 8.91 2.63 22.65
C LEU A 50 9.74 1.33 22.54
N ARG A 51 9.30 0.44 21.67
CA ARG A 51 10.09 -0.75 21.37
C ARG A 51 11.40 -0.35 20.69
N PRO A 52 12.52 -1.01 20.98
CA PRO A 52 13.83 -0.68 20.42
C PRO A 52 13.87 -0.65 18.89
N GLU A 53 13.11 -1.55 18.26
CA GLU A 53 13.02 -1.64 16.80
C GLU A 53 12.42 -0.35 16.20
N LEU A 54 11.44 0.24 16.87
CA LEU A 54 10.82 1.51 16.49
C LEU A 54 11.71 2.71 16.86
N ALA A 55 12.35 2.66 18.04
CA ALA A 55 13.27 3.69 18.47
C ALA A 55 14.44 3.84 17.49
N ALA A 56 15.00 2.73 16.99
CA ALA A 56 16.07 2.73 16.00
C ALA A 56 15.67 3.33 14.65
N VAL A 57 14.43 3.14 14.22
CA VAL A 57 13.91 3.70 12.95
C VAL A 57 13.58 5.19 13.10
N LEU A 58 13.02 5.59 14.24
CA LEU A 58 12.56 6.96 14.48
C LEU A 58 13.72 7.94 14.72
N GLY A 59 14.70 7.53 15.51
CA GLY A 59 15.78 8.39 15.99
C GLY A 59 15.34 9.35 17.11
N ALA A 60 16.25 9.63 18.05
CA ALA A 60 15.95 10.44 19.23
C ALA A 60 15.54 11.88 18.90
N ASP A 61 16.25 12.54 18.00
CA ASP A 61 16.00 13.96 17.65
C ASP A 61 14.60 14.15 17.06
N ARG A 62 14.20 13.26 16.16
CA ARG A 62 12.88 13.32 15.50
C ARG A 62 11.76 13.02 16.49
N PHE A 63 11.95 12.03 17.35
CA PHE A 63 11.01 11.70 18.41
C PHE A 63 10.76 12.90 19.34
N VAL A 64 11.82 13.53 19.82
CA VAL A 64 11.73 14.71 20.71
C VAL A 64 11.03 15.88 20.01
N GLN A 65 11.30 16.08 18.70
CA GLN A 65 10.66 17.16 17.93
C GLN A 65 9.16 16.95 17.75
N GLU A 66 8.72 15.73 17.43
CA GLU A 66 7.30 15.39 17.29
C GLU A 66 6.56 15.51 18.62
N ILE A 67 7.17 15.05 19.71
CA ILE A 67 6.59 15.15 21.05
C ILE A 67 6.46 16.60 21.51
N LYS A 68 7.40 17.49 21.19
CA LYS A 68 7.29 18.92 21.55
C LYS A 68 6.01 19.57 21.04
N THR A 69 5.60 19.23 19.82
CA THR A 69 4.37 19.75 19.22
C THR A 69 3.14 19.27 19.99
N THR A 70 3.10 17.98 20.34
CA THR A 70 2.02 17.38 21.13
C THR A 70 2.00 17.89 22.56
N ALA A 71 3.16 18.07 23.19
CA ALA A 71 3.29 18.56 24.56
C ALA A 71 2.81 20.02 24.74
N SER A 72 2.70 20.79 23.65
CA SER A 72 2.15 22.14 23.70
C SER A 72 0.61 22.19 23.78
N LEU A 73 -0.08 21.07 23.56
CA LEU A 73 -1.54 21.00 23.63
C LEU A 73 -2.02 21.07 25.08
N GLN A 74 -2.93 22.02 25.35
CA GLN A 74 -3.54 22.20 26.68
C GLN A 74 -5.06 22.22 26.53
N HIS A 75 -5.71 21.11 26.86
CA HIS A 75 -7.17 20.97 26.75
C HIS A 75 -7.68 20.00 27.83
N PRO A 76 -8.87 20.21 28.43
CA PRO A 76 -9.38 19.36 29.53
C PRO A 76 -9.63 17.89 29.10
N HIS A 77 -9.79 17.64 27.81
CA HIS A 77 -10.01 16.30 27.22
C HIS A 77 -8.81 15.79 26.44
N ILE A 78 -7.62 16.37 26.62
CA ILE A 78 -6.34 15.86 26.09
C ILE A 78 -5.44 15.49 27.25
N LEU A 79 -4.91 14.28 27.25
CA LEU A 79 -3.94 13.85 28.27
C LEU A 79 -2.62 14.60 28.06
N PRO A 80 -2.18 15.42 29.00
CA PRO A 80 -0.96 16.20 28.84
C PRO A 80 0.29 15.32 28.91
N LEU A 81 1.38 15.78 28.30
CA LEU A 81 2.69 15.18 28.43
C LEU A 81 3.49 15.96 29.50
N PHE A 82 4.11 15.23 30.42
CA PHE A 82 4.95 15.82 31.45
C PHE A 82 6.41 15.91 31.05
N ASP A 83 6.90 14.91 30.33
CA ASP A 83 8.30 14.77 29.94
C ASP A 83 8.50 13.78 28.81
N SER A 84 9.67 13.85 28.15
CA SER A 84 10.11 12.89 27.16
C SER A 84 11.62 12.86 27.08
N GLY A 85 12.19 11.74 26.64
CA GLY A 85 13.64 11.63 26.49
C GLY A 85 14.10 10.28 25.98
N GLU A 86 15.42 10.13 26.04
CA GLU A 86 16.14 8.90 25.76
C GLU A 86 16.94 8.49 27.03
N ALA A 87 16.89 7.21 27.36
CA ALA A 87 17.70 6.63 28.42
C ALA A 87 18.15 5.22 28.02
N ASP A 88 19.45 4.96 27.96
CA ASP A 88 20.07 3.69 27.52
C ASP A 88 19.48 3.18 26.18
N SER A 89 19.34 4.10 25.19
CA SER A 89 18.71 3.85 23.88
C SER A 89 17.21 3.54 23.91
N PHE A 90 16.53 3.68 25.05
CA PHE A 90 15.08 3.62 25.15
C PHE A 90 14.49 5.02 24.97
N LEU A 91 13.65 5.19 23.96
CA LEU A 91 12.83 6.40 23.79
C LEU A 91 11.59 6.28 24.66
N TYR A 92 11.33 7.29 25.47
CA TYR A 92 10.20 7.28 26.38
C TYR A 92 9.52 8.65 26.49
N TYR A 93 8.28 8.64 26.93
CA TYR A 93 7.57 9.82 27.39
C TYR A 93 6.74 9.53 28.61
N VAL A 94 6.46 10.58 29.37
CA VAL A 94 5.83 10.53 30.67
C VAL A 94 4.54 11.34 30.63
N MET A 95 3.48 10.75 31.15
CA MET A 95 2.15 11.36 31.25
C MET A 95 1.55 11.12 32.61
N PRO A 96 0.50 11.86 33.03
CA PRO A 96 -0.21 11.56 34.27
C PRO A 96 -0.66 10.09 34.30
N TYR A 97 -0.52 9.45 35.45
CA TYR A 97 -1.22 8.20 35.70
C TYR A 97 -2.69 8.52 36.01
N ILE A 98 -3.59 8.07 35.14
CA ILE A 98 -5.03 8.26 35.28
C ILE A 98 -5.62 7.03 35.98
N GLU A 99 -6.18 7.23 37.17
CA GLU A 99 -6.96 6.19 37.86
C GLU A 99 -8.35 6.11 37.20
N GLY A 100 -8.53 5.10 36.35
CA GLY A 100 -9.74 4.92 35.54
C GLY A 100 -9.62 3.71 34.62
N GLU A 101 -10.49 3.63 33.67
CA GLU A 101 -10.50 2.58 32.64
C GLU A 101 -10.39 3.22 31.26
N THR A 102 -9.99 2.45 30.25
CA THR A 102 -10.09 2.86 28.85
C THR A 102 -11.54 2.70 28.37
N LEU A 103 -11.91 3.42 27.30
CA LEU A 103 -13.20 3.19 26.64
C LEU A 103 -13.27 1.75 26.09
N ARG A 104 -12.14 1.13 25.75
CA ARG A 104 -12.07 -0.28 25.37
C ARG A 104 -12.52 -1.20 26.50
N ASP A 105 -11.96 -1.03 27.70
CA ASP A 105 -12.33 -1.83 28.89
C ASP A 105 -13.82 -1.69 29.20
N LYS A 106 -14.35 -0.47 29.07
CA LYS A 106 -15.78 -0.21 29.25
C LYS A 106 -16.65 -0.93 28.21
N LEU A 107 -16.26 -0.85 26.93
CA LEU A 107 -16.99 -1.53 25.84
C LEU A 107 -16.90 -3.06 25.96
N ASP A 108 -15.78 -3.59 26.39
CA ASP A 108 -15.62 -5.03 26.61
C ASP A 108 -16.53 -5.55 27.71
N ARG A 109 -16.79 -4.72 28.72
CA ARG A 109 -17.69 -5.02 29.84
C ARG A 109 -19.16 -4.79 29.49
N GLU A 110 -19.51 -3.64 28.92
CA GLU A 110 -20.90 -3.21 28.73
C GLU A 110 -21.47 -3.54 27.34
N LYS A 111 -20.59 -3.83 26.39
CA LYS A 111 -20.87 -4.09 24.97
C LYS A 111 -21.44 -2.89 24.24
N GLN A 112 -22.48 -2.26 24.73
CA GLN A 112 -23.13 -1.07 24.16
C GLN A 112 -23.35 -0.03 25.25
N LEU A 113 -23.17 1.24 24.89
CA LEU A 113 -23.44 2.36 25.80
C LEU A 113 -24.82 2.97 25.58
N GLY A 114 -25.33 3.72 26.55
CA GLY A 114 -26.49 4.57 26.39
C GLY A 114 -26.25 5.61 25.29
N VAL A 115 -27.29 5.97 24.54
CA VAL A 115 -27.17 6.95 23.44
C VAL A 115 -26.63 8.28 23.94
N ASP A 116 -27.17 8.80 25.04
CA ASP A 116 -26.75 10.08 25.60
C ASP A 116 -25.29 10.05 26.09
N GLU A 117 -24.85 8.93 26.64
CA GLU A 117 -23.47 8.74 27.08
C GLU A 117 -22.53 8.67 25.86
N ALA A 118 -22.87 7.90 24.83
CA ALA A 118 -22.09 7.80 23.61
C ALA A 118 -21.95 9.15 22.90
N VAL A 119 -23.04 9.91 22.79
CA VAL A 119 -23.06 11.26 22.21
C VAL A 119 -22.20 12.21 23.05
N LYS A 120 -22.30 12.16 24.38
CA LYS A 120 -21.49 12.99 25.28
C LYS A 120 -20.01 12.72 25.12
N ILE A 121 -19.58 11.44 25.20
CA ILE A 121 -18.18 11.03 25.01
C ILE A 121 -17.67 11.52 23.64
N THR A 122 -18.43 11.27 22.59
CA THR A 122 -18.06 11.68 21.22
C THR A 122 -17.91 13.19 21.09
N SER A 123 -18.83 13.95 21.71
CA SER A 123 -18.80 15.42 21.64
C SER A 123 -17.61 16.02 22.40
N GLU A 124 -17.27 15.49 23.56
CA GLU A 124 -16.13 15.94 24.36
C GLU A 124 -14.79 15.59 23.68
N ILE A 125 -14.68 14.41 23.04
CA ILE A 125 -13.51 14.04 22.25
C ILE A 125 -13.44 14.87 20.95
N ALA A 126 -14.58 15.14 20.29
CA ALA A 126 -14.61 16.02 19.11
C ALA A 126 -14.12 17.45 19.44
N ASP A 127 -14.40 17.97 20.63
CA ASP A 127 -13.88 19.26 21.09
C ASP A 127 -12.35 19.22 21.24
N ALA A 128 -11.82 18.16 21.86
CA ALA A 128 -10.38 17.93 21.97
C ALA A 128 -9.69 17.86 20.60
N LEU A 129 -10.24 17.07 19.67
CA LEU A 129 -9.71 16.95 18.31
C LEU A 129 -9.78 18.28 17.56
N ASN A 130 -10.90 19.01 17.67
CA ASN A 130 -11.04 20.33 17.03
C ASN A 130 -10.00 21.32 17.55
N TYR A 131 -9.69 21.30 18.86
CA TYR A 131 -8.63 22.12 19.42
C TYR A 131 -7.26 21.73 18.85
N ALA A 132 -6.93 20.43 18.81
CA ALA A 132 -5.67 19.93 18.25
C ALA A 132 -5.53 20.30 16.76
N HIS A 133 -6.59 20.11 15.96
CA HIS A 133 -6.60 20.45 14.54
C HIS A 133 -6.35 21.92 14.25
N ARG A 134 -6.88 22.83 15.08
CA ARG A 134 -6.60 24.27 15.02
C ARG A 134 -5.15 24.60 15.33
N ASN A 135 -4.45 23.75 16.05
CA ASN A 135 -3.02 23.83 16.34
C ASN A 135 -2.18 23.00 15.36
N ASN A 136 -2.74 22.59 14.21
CA ASN A 136 -2.10 21.77 13.17
C ASN A 136 -1.63 20.39 13.65
N VAL A 137 -2.26 19.83 14.69
CA VAL A 137 -1.99 18.49 15.19
C VAL A 137 -3.16 17.57 14.83
N ILE A 138 -2.89 16.52 14.10
CA ILE A 138 -3.83 15.45 13.74
C ILE A 138 -3.47 14.22 14.59
N HIS A 139 -4.48 13.57 15.19
CA HIS A 139 -4.26 12.45 16.08
C HIS A 139 -3.83 11.16 15.36
N ARG A 140 -4.55 10.79 14.29
CA ARG A 140 -4.29 9.66 13.39
C ARG A 140 -4.48 8.25 13.94
N ASP A 141 -4.74 8.09 15.25
CA ASP A 141 -4.98 6.80 15.90
C ASP A 141 -6.10 6.93 16.96
N VAL A 142 -7.22 7.55 16.59
CA VAL A 142 -8.40 7.65 17.47
C VAL A 142 -9.09 6.30 17.55
N LYS A 143 -9.09 5.70 18.75
CA LYS A 143 -9.70 4.39 19.03
C LYS A 143 -10.01 4.25 20.52
N PRO A 144 -10.88 3.31 20.93
CA PRO A 144 -11.28 3.15 22.31
C PRO A 144 -10.13 2.95 23.31
N GLU A 145 -9.03 2.30 22.88
CA GLU A 145 -7.84 2.09 23.71
C GLU A 145 -7.12 3.40 24.06
N ASN A 146 -7.24 4.41 23.22
CA ASN A 146 -6.61 5.73 23.39
C ASN A 146 -7.56 6.76 24.00
N ILE A 147 -8.74 6.35 24.48
CA ILE A 147 -9.69 7.19 25.20
C ILE A 147 -9.77 6.71 26.63
N LEU A 148 -9.24 7.50 27.57
CA LEU A 148 -9.26 7.24 28.99
C LEU A 148 -10.50 7.86 29.63
N LEU A 149 -11.13 7.16 30.56
CA LEU A 149 -12.31 7.61 31.28
C LEU A 149 -11.94 7.81 32.76
N HIS A 150 -11.90 9.08 33.20
CA HIS A 150 -11.64 9.46 34.57
C HIS A 150 -12.79 10.30 35.09
N ASP A 151 -13.42 9.91 36.19
CA ASP A 151 -14.58 10.60 36.76
C ASP A 151 -15.66 10.95 35.72
N ARG A 152 -15.96 10.02 34.80
CA ARG A 152 -16.88 10.17 33.65
C ARG A 152 -16.48 11.26 32.64
N ARG A 153 -15.22 11.70 32.66
CA ARG A 153 -14.66 12.61 31.66
C ARG A 153 -13.73 11.84 30.74
N PRO A 154 -14.01 11.83 29.45
CA PRO A 154 -13.11 11.21 28.48
C PRO A 154 -11.90 12.11 28.21
N MET A 155 -10.75 11.51 28.06
CA MET A 155 -9.50 12.17 27.69
C MET A 155 -8.82 11.36 26.58
N VAL A 156 -8.40 12.04 25.54
CA VAL A 156 -7.63 11.42 24.44
C VAL A 156 -6.15 11.40 24.80
N ALA A 157 -5.55 10.22 24.68
CA ALA A 157 -4.12 9.98 24.87
C ALA A 157 -3.44 9.70 23.53
N ASP A 158 -2.12 9.77 23.49
CA ASP A 158 -1.27 9.31 22.37
C ASP A 158 -1.40 10.09 21.05
N PHE A 159 -1.54 11.41 21.13
CA PHE A 159 -1.52 12.29 19.95
C PHE A 159 -0.22 12.15 19.13
N GLY A 160 -0.34 11.92 17.83
CA GLY A 160 0.72 12.13 16.82
C GLY A 160 1.92 11.18 16.84
N ILE A 161 2.08 10.33 17.87
CA ILE A 161 3.27 9.46 18.01
C ILE A 161 3.29 8.36 16.93
N ALA A 162 2.12 7.88 16.51
CA ALA A 162 2.00 6.95 15.40
C ALA A 162 2.54 7.52 14.08
N LEU A 163 2.50 8.86 13.90
CA LEU A 163 3.01 9.53 12.71
C LEU A 163 4.54 9.53 12.65
N ALA A 164 5.18 9.87 13.77
CA ALA A 164 6.64 9.89 13.83
C ALA A 164 7.19 8.51 13.44
N VAL A 165 6.56 7.45 13.93
CA VAL A 165 6.89 6.06 13.60
C VAL A 165 6.57 5.73 12.13
N SER A 166 5.39 6.10 11.63
CA SER A 166 4.97 5.81 10.25
C SER A 166 5.81 6.58 9.21
N ALA A 167 6.10 7.85 9.48
CA ALA A 167 6.92 8.68 8.60
C ALA A 167 8.41 8.27 8.61
N ALA A 168 8.93 7.82 9.75
CA ALA A 168 10.29 7.27 9.85
C ALA A 168 10.41 5.91 9.15
N ALA A 169 9.36 5.08 9.22
CA ALA A 169 9.29 3.80 8.54
C ALA A 169 9.09 3.92 7.02
N GLY A 170 8.91 5.14 6.48
CA GLY A 170 8.78 5.37 5.04
C GLY A 170 7.63 4.57 4.39
N GLY A 171 6.52 4.35 5.09
CA GLY A 171 5.42 3.49 4.63
C GLY A 171 5.66 1.98 4.82
N ARG A 172 6.79 1.57 5.41
CA ARG A 172 7.19 0.16 5.60
C ARG A 172 6.58 -0.54 6.82
N MET A 173 5.64 0.08 7.52
CA MET A 173 5.09 -0.48 8.76
C MET A 173 4.35 -1.81 8.56
N THR A 174 3.89 -2.10 7.35
CA THR A 174 3.35 -3.41 6.95
C THR A 174 4.42 -4.47 6.67
N GLU A 175 5.66 -4.04 6.39
CA GLU A 175 6.78 -4.92 6.01
C GLU A 175 7.55 -5.48 7.21
N THR A 176 7.53 -4.80 8.36
CA THR A 176 8.35 -5.19 9.52
C THR A 176 7.73 -6.25 10.43
N GLY A 177 6.56 -6.81 10.08
CA GLY A 177 5.86 -7.76 10.97
C GLY A 177 5.41 -7.14 12.30
N LEU A 178 5.59 -5.83 12.48
CA LEU A 178 5.02 -5.06 13.57
C LEU A 178 3.51 -5.04 13.34
N SER A 179 2.78 -5.76 14.18
CA SER A 179 1.33 -5.80 14.19
C SER A 179 0.81 -4.35 14.23
N LEU A 180 0.44 -3.82 13.07
CA LEU A 180 -0.45 -2.69 13.01
C LEU A 180 -1.68 -3.12 13.80
N GLY A 181 -1.98 -2.46 14.93
CA GLY A 181 -3.15 -2.79 15.74
C GLY A 181 -4.38 -3.02 14.85
N THR A 182 -5.42 -3.61 15.37
CA THR A 182 -6.61 -3.97 14.62
C THR A 182 -7.15 -2.75 13.83
N PRO A 183 -7.27 -2.78 12.49
CA PRO A 183 -7.51 -1.60 11.65
C PRO A 183 -8.95 -1.05 11.67
N HIS A 184 -9.78 -1.48 12.62
CA HIS A 184 -11.23 -1.19 12.69
C HIS A 184 -11.60 0.30 12.63
N TYR A 185 -10.70 1.18 13.09
CA TYR A 185 -10.93 2.62 13.20
C TYR A 185 -10.15 3.44 12.17
N MET A 186 -9.36 2.78 11.31
CA MET A 186 -8.64 3.46 10.24
C MET A 186 -9.61 4.08 9.24
N SER A 187 -9.30 5.29 8.80
CA SER A 187 -10.01 5.89 7.68
C SER A 187 -9.60 5.23 6.34
N PRO A 188 -10.44 5.30 5.29
CA PRO A 188 -10.10 4.75 3.97
C PRO A 188 -8.76 5.23 3.43
N GLU A 189 -8.43 6.52 3.58
CA GLU A 189 -7.17 7.11 3.15
C GLU A 189 -5.97 6.60 3.97
N GLN A 190 -6.14 6.30 5.27
CA GLN A 190 -5.12 5.62 6.06
C GLN A 190 -4.94 4.16 5.64
N ALA A 191 -6.04 3.47 5.35
CA ALA A 191 -6.05 2.08 4.91
C ALA A 191 -5.38 1.91 3.55
N THR A 192 -5.44 2.92 2.68
CA THR A 192 -4.75 2.99 1.38
C THR A 192 -3.34 3.61 1.47
N ALA A 193 -2.85 3.90 2.68
CA ALA A 193 -1.53 4.48 2.93
C ALA A 193 -1.29 5.82 2.21
N GLU A 194 -2.33 6.67 2.09
CA GLU A 194 -2.17 8.03 1.59
C GLU A 194 -1.19 8.82 2.48
N LYS A 195 -0.31 9.61 1.85
CA LYS A 195 0.84 10.22 2.52
C LYS A 195 0.47 11.25 3.59
N ASP A 196 -0.65 11.96 3.42
CA ASP A 196 -1.05 13.06 4.31
C ASP A 196 -2.53 12.97 4.70
N PRO A 197 -2.89 12.09 5.66
CA PRO A 197 -4.24 12.06 6.20
C PRO A 197 -4.56 13.43 6.84
N SER A 198 -5.75 13.96 6.52
CA SER A 198 -6.21 15.24 7.03
C SER A 198 -6.91 15.11 8.39
N ASN A 199 -7.31 16.23 9.00
CA ASN A 199 -8.16 16.26 10.19
C ASN A 199 -9.46 15.44 10.03
N ARG A 200 -9.90 15.20 8.80
CA ARG A 200 -11.10 14.41 8.47
C ARG A 200 -10.90 12.90 8.68
N SER A 201 -9.65 12.45 8.77
CA SER A 201 -9.33 11.07 9.17
C SER A 201 -9.70 10.82 10.64
N ASP A 202 -9.38 11.77 11.54
CA ASP A 202 -9.76 11.66 12.94
C ASP A 202 -11.28 11.70 13.13
N ILE A 203 -12.01 12.46 12.28
CA ILE A 203 -13.48 12.51 12.29
C ILE A 203 -14.07 11.15 11.89
N TYR A 204 -13.50 10.49 10.88
CA TYR A 204 -13.90 9.13 10.51
C TYR A 204 -13.67 8.16 11.66
N SER A 205 -12.47 8.16 12.24
CA SER A 205 -12.11 7.28 13.35
C SER A 205 -13.02 7.51 14.58
N LEU A 206 -13.34 8.76 14.91
CA LEU A 206 -14.29 9.08 15.98
C LEU A 206 -15.72 8.65 15.62
N GLY A 207 -16.11 8.73 14.34
CA GLY A 207 -17.37 8.16 13.83
C GLY A 207 -17.43 6.64 14.02
N ALA A 208 -16.33 5.93 13.78
CA ALA A 208 -16.24 4.49 14.00
C ALA A 208 -16.33 4.12 15.49
N VAL A 209 -15.71 4.91 16.38
CA VAL A 209 -15.85 4.76 17.83
C VAL A 209 -17.30 4.98 18.30
N LEU A 210 -17.97 6.04 17.79
CA LEU A 210 -19.38 6.28 18.09
C LEU A 210 -20.25 5.10 17.62
N TYR A 211 -19.99 4.60 16.43
CA TYR A 211 -20.73 3.47 15.88
C TYR A 211 -20.63 2.25 16.79
N GLU A 212 -19.41 1.90 17.23
CA GLU A 212 -19.21 0.78 18.15
C GLU A 212 -19.84 1.01 19.51
N MET A 213 -19.71 2.21 20.11
CA MET A 213 -20.40 2.52 21.36
C MET A 213 -21.91 2.28 21.29
N LEU A 214 -22.52 2.50 20.12
CA LEU A 214 -23.96 2.35 19.90
C LEU A 214 -24.38 0.93 19.54
N THR A 215 -23.54 0.16 18.82
CA THR A 215 -23.91 -1.16 18.28
C THR A 215 -23.22 -2.33 18.96
N GLY A 216 -22.09 -2.08 19.64
CA GLY A 216 -21.24 -3.11 20.25
C GLY A 216 -20.14 -3.65 19.34
N ASP A 217 -20.21 -3.36 18.04
CA ASP A 217 -19.20 -3.74 17.07
C ASP A 217 -18.77 -2.54 16.23
N PRO A 218 -17.51 -2.46 15.77
CA PRO A 218 -17.07 -1.43 14.84
C PRO A 218 -17.76 -1.55 13.47
N PRO A 219 -17.78 -0.48 12.64
CA PRO A 219 -18.54 -0.46 11.36
C PRO A 219 -18.13 -1.58 10.40
N HIS A 220 -16.87 -1.98 10.44
CA HIS A 220 -16.31 -3.03 9.58
C HIS A 220 -15.56 -4.06 10.42
N THR A 221 -15.94 -5.33 10.27
CA THR A 221 -15.36 -6.48 10.96
C THR A 221 -14.90 -7.55 9.97
N GLY A 222 -13.91 -8.34 10.34
CA GLY A 222 -13.38 -9.41 9.49
C GLY A 222 -12.50 -10.36 10.28
N SER A 223 -12.20 -11.53 9.71
CA SER A 223 -11.33 -12.53 10.34
C SER A 223 -9.84 -12.19 10.19
N THR A 224 -9.48 -11.29 9.29
CA THR A 224 -8.10 -10.83 9.07
C THR A 224 -8.06 -9.30 8.92
N ALA A 225 -6.90 -8.70 9.23
CA ALA A 225 -6.70 -7.26 9.05
C ALA A 225 -6.92 -6.82 7.60
N GLN A 226 -6.51 -7.64 6.62
CA GLN A 226 -6.71 -7.37 5.19
C GLN A 226 -8.19 -7.32 4.80
N GLN A 227 -9.02 -8.24 5.34
CA GLN A 227 -10.46 -8.21 5.11
C GLN A 227 -11.11 -6.96 5.68
N ILE A 228 -10.69 -6.52 6.87
CA ILE A 228 -11.20 -5.29 7.50
C ILE A 228 -10.82 -4.08 6.65
N ILE A 229 -9.55 -3.98 6.23
CA ILE A 229 -9.05 -2.92 5.35
C ILE A 229 -9.85 -2.88 4.03
N MET A 230 -10.06 -4.04 3.40
CA MET A 230 -10.84 -4.11 2.16
C MET A 230 -12.25 -3.55 2.38
N LYS A 231 -12.94 -3.94 3.45
CA LYS A 231 -14.28 -3.44 3.78
C LYS A 231 -14.30 -1.94 4.09
N ILE A 232 -13.30 -1.43 4.80
CA ILE A 232 -13.15 0.00 5.06
C ILE A 232 -13.12 0.79 3.75
N VAL A 233 -12.44 0.27 2.72
CA VAL A 233 -12.31 0.95 1.43
C VAL A 233 -13.56 0.77 0.55
N THR A 234 -14.17 -0.42 0.54
CA THR A 234 -15.19 -0.78 -0.46
C THR A 234 -16.63 -0.87 0.04
N GLU A 235 -16.86 -1.13 1.34
CA GLU A 235 -18.21 -1.35 1.87
C GLU A 235 -18.67 -0.15 2.70
N GLU A 236 -19.94 0.24 2.55
CA GLU A 236 -20.59 1.19 3.45
C GLU A 236 -20.89 0.56 4.80
N ALA A 237 -20.84 1.36 5.87
CA ALA A 237 -21.26 0.91 7.19
C ALA A 237 -22.77 0.68 7.21
N ARG A 238 -23.21 -0.39 7.87
CA ARG A 238 -24.65 -0.66 8.02
C ARG A 238 -25.33 0.48 8.78
N PRO A 239 -26.54 0.93 8.35
CA PRO A 239 -27.24 2.01 9.03
C PRO A 239 -27.46 1.72 10.51
N LEU A 240 -27.12 2.66 11.39
CA LEU A 240 -27.30 2.51 12.85
C LEU A 240 -28.75 2.21 13.25
N THR A 241 -29.71 2.79 12.55
CA THR A 241 -31.16 2.60 12.81
C THR A 241 -31.65 1.19 12.52
N GLU A 242 -30.94 0.42 11.68
CA GLU A 242 -31.24 -1.00 11.44
C GLU A 242 -30.78 -1.88 12.61
N LEU A 243 -29.62 -1.52 13.21
CA LEU A 243 -29.01 -2.29 14.29
C LEU A 243 -29.59 -1.91 15.66
N ARG A 244 -29.88 -0.62 15.85
CA ARG A 244 -30.42 -0.08 17.12
C ARG A 244 -31.47 0.99 16.85
N LYS A 245 -32.74 0.59 16.90
CA LYS A 245 -33.90 1.46 16.61
C LYS A 245 -34.03 2.67 17.54
N SER A 246 -33.42 2.64 18.73
CA SER A 246 -33.47 3.73 19.71
C SER A 246 -32.51 4.86 19.41
N VAL A 247 -31.64 4.74 18.40
CA VAL A 247 -30.72 5.80 18.01
C VAL A 247 -31.50 6.92 17.33
N PRO A 248 -31.40 8.18 17.80
CA PRO A 248 -32.05 9.31 17.16
C PRO A 248 -31.57 9.52 15.72
N PRO A 249 -32.47 9.96 14.80
CA PRO A 249 -32.10 10.14 13.39
C PRO A 249 -30.90 11.07 13.17
N ASN A 250 -30.79 12.16 13.91
CA ASN A 250 -29.65 13.08 13.80
C ASN A 250 -28.32 12.42 14.17
N VAL A 251 -28.31 11.57 15.19
CA VAL A 251 -27.11 10.81 15.61
C VAL A 251 -26.73 9.80 14.55
N ALA A 252 -27.73 9.07 14.00
CA ALA A 252 -27.49 8.10 12.92
C ALA A 252 -26.94 8.78 11.66
N PHE A 253 -27.51 9.93 11.25
CA PHE A 253 -27.01 10.67 10.08
C PHE A 253 -25.65 11.31 10.32
N ALA A 254 -25.38 11.81 11.52
CA ALA A 254 -24.07 12.35 11.86
C ALA A 254 -22.98 11.26 11.82
N ALA A 255 -23.27 10.09 12.37
CA ALA A 255 -22.35 8.95 12.30
C ALA A 255 -22.14 8.49 10.84
N ALA A 256 -23.20 8.34 10.04
CA ALA A 256 -23.07 7.98 8.63
C ALA A 256 -22.23 8.99 7.85
N LYS A 257 -22.47 10.30 8.04
CA LYS A 257 -21.66 11.35 7.40
C LYS A 257 -20.21 11.35 7.84
N ALA A 258 -19.91 11.05 9.10
CA ALA A 258 -18.53 10.92 9.57
C ALA A 258 -17.82 9.73 8.90
N LEU A 259 -18.55 8.65 8.59
CA LEU A 259 -18.06 7.41 7.98
C LEU A 259 -18.07 7.42 6.44
N GLU A 260 -18.31 8.56 5.80
CA GLU A 260 -18.21 8.70 4.35
C GLU A 260 -16.81 8.32 3.83
N LYS A 261 -16.76 7.66 2.68
CA LYS A 261 -15.49 7.15 2.13
C LYS A 261 -14.57 8.29 1.70
N LEU A 262 -15.12 9.28 1.00
CA LEU A 262 -14.34 10.42 0.56
C LEU A 262 -14.20 11.45 1.70
N PRO A 263 -12.99 11.90 2.06
CA PRO A 263 -12.81 12.91 3.08
C PRO A 263 -13.61 14.21 2.81
N ALA A 264 -13.83 14.55 1.54
CA ALA A 264 -14.59 15.75 1.15
C ALA A 264 -16.07 15.69 1.58
N ASP A 265 -16.67 14.51 1.68
CA ASP A 265 -18.09 14.33 2.01
C ASP A 265 -18.33 14.28 3.52
N ARG A 266 -17.27 14.11 4.33
CA ARG A 266 -17.32 14.17 5.79
C ARG A 266 -17.52 15.61 6.30
N PHE A 267 -17.65 15.76 7.59
CA PHE A 267 -17.59 17.09 8.22
C PHE A 267 -16.24 17.76 7.98
N ALA A 268 -16.26 19.07 7.76
CA ALA A 268 -15.02 19.83 7.58
C ALA A 268 -14.22 19.95 8.90
N THR A 269 -14.92 20.00 10.04
CA THR A 269 -14.31 20.11 11.37
C THR A 269 -14.98 19.15 12.36
N ALA A 270 -14.24 18.74 13.39
CA ALA A 270 -14.78 17.93 14.49
C ALA A 270 -15.87 18.68 15.28
N ALA A 271 -15.80 20.01 15.34
CA ALA A 271 -16.85 20.84 15.94
C ALA A 271 -18.17 20.79 15.17
N GLU A 272 -18.13 20.67 13.84
CA GLU A 272 -19.36 20.44 13.04
C GLU A 272 -19.97 19.07 13.32
N PHE A 273 -19.15 18.04 13.47
CA PHE A 273 -19.61 16.71 13.85
C PHE A 273 -20.30 16.73 15.22
N SER A 274 -19.68 17.32 16.24
CA SER A 274 -20.25 17.47 17.58
C SER A 274 -21.59 18.22 17.55
N ARG A 275 -21.70 19.32 16.78
CA ARG A 275 -22.97 20.06 16.63
C ARG A 275 -24.06 19.23 15.99
N ALA A 276 -23.74 18.43 14.96
CA ALA A 276 -24.70 17.56 14.30
C ALA A 276 -25.27 16.50 15.24
N LEU A 277 -24.47 15.98 16.18
CA LEU A 277 -24.93 15.02 17.20
C LEU A 277 -25.96 15.66 18.16
N SER A 278 -25.84 16.94 18.45
CA SER A 278 -26.71 17.68 19.38
C SER A 278 -27.92 18.34 18.71
N ASP A 279 -27.90 18.54 17.38
CA ASP A 279 -28.98 19.20 16.62
C ASP A 279 -30.02 18.19 16.16
N ALA A 280 -31.13 18.08 16.89
CA ALA A 280 -32.24 17.19 16.54
C ALA A 280 -32.84 17.47 15.13
N SER A 281 -32.57 18.64 14.53
CA SER A 281 -33.01 18.97 13.16
C SER A 281 -32.03 18.54 12.08
N PHE A 282 -30.86 17.97 12.45
CA PHE A 282 -29.90 17.42 11.50
C PHE A 282 -30.40 16.08 10.97
N THR A 283 -31.06 16.12 9.80
CA THR A 283 -31.64 14.96 9.12
C THR A 283 -31.40 15.06 7.62
N THR A 284 -31.60 13.97 6.86
CA THR A 284 -31.45 13.96 5.39
C THR A 284 -32.27 15.04 4.66
N ALA A 285 -33.34 15.54 5.27
CA ALA A 285 -34.15 16.61 4.66
C ALA A 285 -33.38 17.93 4.52
N LYS A 286 -32.38 18.21 5.36
CA LYS A 286 -31.52 19.41 5.22
C LYS A 286 -30.43 19.26 4.16
N LEU A 287 -30.07 18.06 3.75
CA LEU A 287 -29.16 17.83 2.61
C LEU A 287 -29.88 17.91 1.25
N ALA A 288 -31.21 17.77 1.25
CA ALA A 288 -32.04 17.81 0.05
C ALA A 288 -32.78 19.14 -0.18
N THR A 289 -32.77 20.09 0.76
CA THR A 289 -33.46 21.38 0.62
C THR A 289 -32.48 22.53 0.43
N ALA A 290 -31.92 22.62 -0.77
CA ALA A 290 -31.89 23.90 -1.41
C ALA A 290 -33.36 24.24 -1.75
N THR A 291 -34.01 25.03 -0.93
CA THR A 291 -35.39 25.51 -1.08
C THR A 291 -35.65 26.05 -2.48
N PRO A 292 -36.75 25.67 -3.18
CA PRO A 292 -37.15 26.41 -4.36
C PRO A 292 -37.64 27.80 -3.91
N MET A 293 -36.84 28.81 -4.12
CA MET A 293 -37.24 30.19 -4.04
C MET A 293 -38.34 30.45 -5.08
N ALA A 294 -39.45 31.04 -4.64
CA ALA A 294 -40.55 31.46 -5.47
C ALA A 294 -40.07 32.28 -6.70
N PRO A 295 -40.81 32.28 -7.80
CA PRO A 295 -40.33 32.82 -9.06
C PRO A 295 -40.21 34.34 -8.98
N GLN A 296 -39.01 34.84 -8.81
CA GLN A 296 -38.67 36.23 -9.08
C GLN A 296 -38.13 36.36 -10.51
N ARG A 297 -38.73 37.34 -11.19
CA ARG A 297 -38.53 37.83 -12.55
C ARG A 297 -37.10 37.68 -13.09
N ASN A 298 -37.01 36.85 -14.09
CA ASN A 298 -36.23 36.95 -15.33
C ASN A 298 -34.87 37.68 -15.31
N ASN A 299 -33.83 37.01 -14.79
CA ASN A 299 -32.44 37.39 -15.07
C ASN A 299 -31.64 36.18 -15.58
N TRP A 300 -32.23 35.37 -16.47
CA TRP A 300 -31.60 34.18 -17.01
C TRP A 300 -30.27 34.46 -17.75
N ARG A 301 -30.08 35.67 -18.25
CA ARG A 301 -28.81 36.10 -18.87
C ARG A 301 -27.66 36.21 -17.85
N SER A 302 -27.94 36.70 -16.65
CA SER A 302 -26.93 36.78 -15.58
C SER A 302 -26.61 35.42 -14.99
N VAL A 303 -27.61 34.52 -14.89
CA VAL A 303 -27.42 33.11 -14.44
C VAL A 303 -26.66 32.31 -15.49
N ALA A 304 -26.95 32.52 -16.79
CA ALA A 304 -26.22 31.86 -17.88
C ALA A 304 -24.73 32.31 -17.93
N LEU A 305 -24.48 33.62 -17.70
CA LEU A 305 -23.11 34.14 -17.61
C LEU A 305 -22.34 33.61 -16.39
N ALA A 306 -23.01 33.52 -15.23
CA ALA A 306 -22.41 32.94 -14.03
C ALA A 306 -22.14 31.41 -14.19
N ALA A 307 -23.09 30.68 -14.77
CA ALA A 307 -22.91 29.23 -15.06
C ALA A 307 -21.79 29.01 -16.10
N SER A 308 -21.68 29.88 -17.11
CA SER A 308 -20.59 29.80 -18.09
C SER A 308 -19.23 30.15 -17.45
N ALA A 309 -19.15 31.11 -16.53
CA ALA A 309 -17.93 31.43 -15.80
C ALA A 309 -17.50 30.27 -14.85
N VAL A 310 -18.45 29.62 -14.18
CA VAL A 310 -18.19 28.45 -13.35
C VAL A 310 -17.74 27.26 -14.21
N ALA A 311 -18.36 27.04 -15.37
CA ALA A 311 -17.94 25.96 -16.29
C ALA A 311 -16.53 26.20 -16.86
N VAL A 312 -16.19 27.44 -17.21
CA VAL A 312 -14.84 27.83 -17.67
C VAL A 312 -13.83 27.69 -16.53
N ALA A 313 -14.18 28.10 -15.29
CA ALA A 313 -13.32 27.92 -14.12
C ALA A 313 -13.10 26.42 -13.80
N ALA A 314 -14.14 25.59 -13.90
CA ALA A 314 -14.04 24.15 -13.73
C ALA A 314 -13.18 23.48 -14.82
N LEU A 315 -13.30 23.94 -16.08
CA LEU A 315 -12.44 23.48 -17.19
C LEU A 315 -10.98 23.90 -16.99
N ILE A 316 -10.74 25.15 -16.54
CA ILE A 316 -9.38 25.61 -16.22
C ILE A 316 -8.81 24.84 -15.01
N PHE A 317 -9.61 24.62 -13.97
CA PHE A 317 -9.19 23.84 -12.80
C PHE A 317 -8.94 22.37 -13.13
N GLY A 318 -9.79 21.77 -13.98
CA GLY A 318 -9.60 20.43 -14.53
C GLY A 318 -8.36 20.33 -15.41
N PHE A 319 -8.12 21.33 -16.26
CA PHE A 319 -6.92 21.40 -17.11
C PHE A 319 -5.63 21.61 -16.28
N VAL A 320 -5.65 22.52 -15.30
CA VAL A 320 -4.53 22.74 -14.37
C VAL A 320 -4.32 21.52 -13.46
N GLY A 321 -5.39 20.83 -13.05
CA GLY A 321 -5.30 19.58 -12.31
C GLY A 321 -4.70 18.44 -13.15
N ALA A 322 -5.08 18.33 -14.41
CA ALA A 322 -4.56 17.33 -15.35
C ALA A 322 -3.11 17.60 -15.79
N THR A 323 -2.64 18.86 -15.71
CA THR A 323 -1.26 19.24 -16.04
C THR A 323 -0.33 19.28 -14.83
N ARG A 324 -0.85 19.10 -13.60
CA ARG A 324 0.00 18.92 -12.43
C ARG A 324 0.59 17.50 -12.48
N THR A 325 1.81 17.41 -12.95
CA THR A 325 2.64 16.20 -12.73
C THR A 325 2.69 15.93 -11.22
N ALA A 326 2.26 14.73 -10.81
CA ALA A 326 2.42 14.28 -9.44
C ALA A 326 3.90 14.46 -9.04
N PRO A 327 4.19 14.91 -7.81
CA PRO A 327 5.58 15.06 -7.38
C PRO A 327 6.29 13.71 -7.54
N ALA A 328 7.46 13.74 -8.17
CA ALA A 328 8.25 12.55 -8.42
C ALA A 328 8.47 11.81 -7.09
N GLN A 329 8.04 10.57 -7.02
CA GLN A 329 8.30 9.74 -5.85
C GLN A 329 9.82 9.54 -5.71
N PRO A 330 10.38 9.63 -4.50
CA PRO A 330 11.80 9.38 -4.30
C PRO A 330 12.13 7.95 -4.73
N VAL A 331 13.10 7.81 -5.62
CA VAL A 331 13.58 6.50 -6.08
C VAL A 331 14.33 5.84 -4.93
N LEU A 332 13.78 4.74 -4.42
CA LEU A 332 14.47 3.89 -3.45
C LEU A 332 15.33 2.86 -4.20
N ARG A 333 16.62 2.85 -3.93
CA ARG A 333 17.55 1.85 -4.46
C ARG A 333 18.01 0.95 -3.32
N VAL A 334 17.78 -0.36 -3.45
CA VAL A 334 18.14 -1.37 -2.46
C VAL A 334 18.93 -2.47 -3.15
N SER A 335 20.04 -2.90 -2.56
CA SER A 335 20.75 -4.11 -2.99
C SER A 335 20.06 -5.33 -2.35
N VAL A 336 19.90 -6.38 -3.15
CA VAL A 336 19.39 -7.67 -2.68
C VAL A 336 20.50 -8.70 -2.86
N ASP A 337 21.08 -9.12 -1.76
CA ASP A 337 22.11 -10.17 -1.79
C ASP A 337 21.44 -11.56 -1.85
N LEU A 338 21.91 -12.38 -2.75
CA LEU A 338 21.52 -13.79 -2.81
C LEU A 338 22.47 -14.61 -1.90
N PRO A 339 21.97 -15.63 -1.17
CA PRO A 339 22.81 -16.49 -0.35
C PRO A 339 23.94 -17.14 -1.14
N GLU A 340 25.06 -17.44 -0.47
CA GLU A 340 26.16 -18.20 -1.08
C GLU A 340 25.64 -19.53 -1.68
N GLY A 341 26.03 -19.82 -2.91
CA GLY A 341 25.60 -21.01 -3.65
C GLY A 341 24.26 -20.88 -4.37
N GLN A 342 23.53 -19.76 -4.20
CA GLN A 342 22.27 -19.47 -4.93
C GLN A 342 22.49 -18.43 -6.04
N GLY A 343 23.56 -18.54 -6.81
CA GLY A 343 23.86 -17.63 -7.90
C GLY A 343 22.73 -17.55 -8.92
N LEU A 344 22.45 -16.33 -9.41
CA LEU A 344 21.48 -16.10 -10.48
C LEU A 344 22.01 -16.75 -11.78
N ARG A 345 21.21 -17.60 -12.40
CA ARG A 345 21.58 -18.18 -13.71
C ARG A 345 21.59 -17.10 -14.76
N THR A 346 22.65 -17.02 -15.54
CA THR A 346 22.68 -16.21 -16.76
C THR A 346 21.90 -16.97 -17.85
N PRO A 347 20.74 -16.49 -18.29
CA PRO A 347 19.99 -17.15 -19.36
C PRO A 347 20.75 -17.00 -20.67
N TRP A 348 20.65 -17.98 -21.53
CA TRP A 348 21.19 -17.88 -22.87
C TRP A 348 20.32 -16.97 -23.74
N ILE A 349 19.01 -17.09 -23.61
CA ILE A 349 17.97 -16.21 -24.16
C ILE A 349 16.81 -16.24 -23.15
N GLY A 350 16.05 -15.17 -23.05
CA GLY A 350 14.93 -15.03 -22.13
C GLY A 350 15.32 -14.43 -20.79
N SER A 351 14.34 -14.18 -19.93
CA SER A 351 14.53 -13.55 -18.63
C SER A 351 14.78 -14.59 -17.53
N SER A 352 15.71 -14.29 -16.63
CA SER A 352 15.90 -15.07 -15.39
C SER A 352 15.19 -14.49 -14.18
N LEU A 353 14.53 -13.37 -14.33
CA LEU A 353 13.83 -12.62 -13.28
C LEU A 353 12.40 -12.33 -13.69
N THR A 354 11.49 -12.39 -12.73
CA THR A 354 10.13 -11.89 -12.87
C THR A 354 9.66 -11.28 -11.56
N VAL A 355 8.72 -10.35 -11.63
CA VAL A 355 8.14 -9.66 -10.47
C VAL A 355 6.64 -9.55 -10.63
N SER A 356 5.87 -9.74 -9.53
CA SER A 356 4.42 -9.57 -9.55
C SER A 356 4.01 -8.12 -9.86
N ALA A 357 2.78 -7.93 -10.35
CA ALA A 357 2.29 -6.61 -10.74
C ALA A 357 2.34 -5.58 -9.60
N ASP A 358 2.12 -6.00 -8.36
CA ASP A 358 2.21 -5.17 -7.15
C ASP A 358 3.64 -5.00 -6.60
N GLY A 359 4.62 -5.74 -7.16
CA GLY A 359 6.00 -5.75 -6.70
C GLY A 359 6.25 -6.52 -5.39
N ALA A 360 5.26 -7.29 -4.91
CA ALA A 360 5.34 -8.00 -3.63
C ALA A 360 6.07 -9.35 -3.73
N VAL A 361 6.06 -9.97 -4.90
CA VAL A 361 6.68 -11.28 -5.15
C VAL A 361 7.66 -11.15 -6.31
N PHE A 362 8.87 -11.63 -6.15
CA PHE A 362 9.77 -11.83 -7.27
C PHE A 362 10.27 -13.28 -7.32
N ALA A 363 10.49 -13.76 -8.53
CA ALA A 363 11.01 -15.08 -8.77
C ALA A 363 12.23 -15.02 -9.68
N TYR A 364 13.14 -15.96 -9.51
CA TYR A 364 14.37 -16.02 -10.27
C TYR A 364 14.84 -17.45 -10.50
N LEU A 365 15.65 -17.63 -11.54
CA LEU A 365 16.37 -18.86 -11.79
C LEU A 365 17.63 -18.91 -10.93
N GLY A 366 17.65 -19.77 -9.92
CA GLY A 366 18.76 -19.94 -9.00
C GLY A 366 19.26 -21.37 -8.98
N GLN A 367 20.51 -21.55 -8.54
CA GLN A 367 21.16 -22.84 -8.37
C GLN A 367 20.89 -23.37 -6.96
N ASP A 368 20.69 -24.66 -6.82
CA ASP A 368 20.70 -25.33 -5.52
C ASP A 368 22.11 -25.81 -5.15
N SER A 369 22.27 -26.37 -3.94
CA SER A 369 23.53 -26.94 -3.46
C SER A 369 24.05 -28.11 -4.29
N GLY A 370 23.24 -28.69 -5.17
CA GLY A 370 23.58 -29.78 -6.10
C GLY A 370 23.93 -29.30 -7.51
N ALA A 371 24.11 -27.99 -7.73
CA ALA A 371 24.33 -27.38 -9.05
C ALA A 371 23.14 -27.52 -10.03
N THR A 372 21.93 -27.82 -9.53
CA THR A 372 20.72 -27.94 -10.33
C THR A 372 19.98 -26.61 -10.34
N TRP A 373 19.54 -26.19 -11.51
CA TRP A 373 18.79 -24.95 -11.69
C TRP A 373 17.30 -25.18 -11.47
N GLN A 374 16.67 -24.29 -10.68
CA GLN A 374 15.24 -24.28 -10.42
C GLN A 374 14.73 -22.86 -10.19
N ILE A 375 13.41 -22.72 -10.13
CA ILE A 375 12.79 -21.43 -9.85
C ILE A 375 12.71 -21.21 -8.36
N TRP A 376 13.22 -20.09 -7.89
CA TRP A 376 13.15 -19.60 -6.52
C TRP A 376 12.17 -18.45 -6.45
N VAL A 377 11.38 -18.40 -5.40
CA VAL A 377 10.42 -17.31 -5.13
C VAL A 377 10.78 -16.66 -3.80
N ARG A 378 10.77 -15.35 -3.79
CA ARG A 378 10.92 -14.55 -2.57
C ARG A 378 9.81 -13.52 -2.48
N ARG A 379 9.12 -13.47 -1.36
CA ARG A 379 8.18 -12.40 -1.06
C ARG A 379 8.90 -11.22 -0.45
N ARG A 380 8.40 -10.02 -0.69
CA ARG A 380 9.02 -8.77 -0.27
C ARG A 380 9.29 -8.69 1.23
N GLY A 381 8.48 -9.34 2.08
CA GLY A 381 8.67 -9.42 3.53
C GLY A 381 9.56 -10.57 4.01
N GLU A 382 10.06 -11.43 3.12
CA GLU A 382 10.86 -12.60 3.47
C GLU A 382 12.35 -12.34 3.23
N LEU A 383 13.21 -12.73 4.17
CA LEU A 383 14.66 -12.60 4.03
C LEU A 383 15.25 -13.70 3.14
N ALA A 384 14.62 -14.86 3.08
CA ALA A 384 15.08 -15.99 2.30
C ALA A 384 14.12 -16.30 1.15
N ALA A 385 14.67 -16.71 0.01
CA ALA A 385 13.88 -17.26 -1.08
C ALA A 385 13.61 -18.75 -0.83
N THR A 386 12.48 -19.23 -1.34
CA THR A 386 12.10 -20.65 -1.29
C THR A 386 12.05 -21.25 -2.70
N PRO A 387 12.62 -22.46 -2.91
CA PRO A 387 12.56 -23.10 -4.22
C PRO A 387 11.15 -23.67 -4.47
N ILE A 388 10.69 -23.60 -5.72
CA ILE A 388 9.45 -24.25 -6.13
C ILE A 388 9.77 -25.69 -6.57
N SER A 389 9.26 -26.67 -5.83
CA SER A 389 9.42 -28.08 -6.17
C SER A 389 8.88 -28.40 -7.56
N GLY A 390 9.59 -29.23 -8.34
CA GLY A 390 9.18 -29.64 -9.69
C GLY A 390 9.49 -28.62 -10.80
N THR A 391 10.19 -27.52 -10.51
CA THR A 391 10.63 -26.52 -11.50
C THR A 391 12.07 -26.69 -11.96
N THR A 392 12.66 -27.87 -11.71
CA THR A 392 14.02 -28.23 -12.15
C THR A 392 14.13 -28.08 -13.67
N SER A 393 15.20 -27.41 -14.13
CA SER A 393 15.44 -27.06 -15.54
C SER A 393 14.37 -26.13 -16.15
N GLY A 394 13.56 -25.48 -15.33
CA GLY A 394 12.65 -24.42 -15.78
C GLY A 394 13.40 -23.21 -16.35
N THR A 395 12.81 -22.56 -17.35
CA THR A 395 13.30 -21.32 -17.99
C THR A 395 12.15 -20.34 -18.16
N ASP A 396 12.46 -19.09 -18.42
CA ASP A 396 11.50 -18.00 -18.71
C ASP A 396 10.39 -17.86 -17.63
N PRO A 397 10.72 -17.77 -16.35
CA PRO A 397 9.70 -17.68 -15.31
C PRO A 397 8.87 -16.40 -15.46
N THR A 398 7.55 -16.53 -15.37
CA THR A 398 6.62 -15.39 -15.48
C THR A 398 5.50 -15.54 -14.47
N LEU A 399 5.35 -14.56 -13.57
CA LEU A 399 4.28 -14.53 -12.57
C LEU A 399 2.94 -14.14 -13.20
N SER A 400 1.85 -14.73 -12.67
CA SER A 400 0.49 -14.30 -12.98
C SER A 400 0.25 -12.85 -12.54
N PRO A 401 -0.70 -12.12 -13.15
CA PRO A 401 -1.02 -10.74 -12.78
C PRO A 401 -1.36 -10.54 -11.31
N ASP A 402 -1.96 -11.54 -10.65
CA ASP A 402 -2.29 -11.55 -9.22
C ASP A 402 -1.15 -12.08 -8.32
N GLY A 403 -0.05 -12.56 -8.92
CA GLY A 403 1.10 -13.13 -8.20
C GLY A 403 0.86 -14.46 -7.50
N SER A 404 -0.24 -15.18 -7.81
CA SER A 404 -0.58 -16.46 -7.18
C SER A 404 0.03 -17.68 -7.86
N GLU A 405 0.39 -17.55 -9.15
CA GLU A 405 0.94 -18.61 -9.99
C GLU A 405 2.18 -18.16 -10.75
N ILE A 406 2.95 -19.12 -11.24
CA ILE A 406 4.12 -18.89 -12.09
C ILE A 406 4.12 -19.84 -13.27
N ALA A 407 4.24 -19.29 -14.47
CA ALA A 407 4.42 -20.04 -15.71
C ALA A 407 5.91 -20.14 -16.04
N PHE A 408 6.31 -21.24 -16.67
CA PHE A 408 7.70 -21.52 -17.09
C PHE A 408 7.74 -22.59 -18.17
N THR A 409 8.79 -22.59 -18.97
CA THR A 409 9.05 -23.66 -19.95
C THR A 409 10.10 -24.63 -19.43
N THR A 410 10.09 -25.88 -19.91
CA THR A 410 11.10 -26.90 -19.59
C THR A 410 11.53 -27.61 -20.86
N GLY A 411 12.82 -27.67 -21.13
CA GLY A 411 13.36 -28.27 -22.37
C GLY A 411 13.40 -27.28 -23.56
N GLN A 412 13.89 -27.75 -24.71
CA GLN A 412 14.10 -26.90 -25.91
C GLN A 412 13.93 -27.70 -27.22
N PRO A 413 12.75 -27.76 -27.82
CA PRO A 413 11.45 -27.33 -27.30
C PRO A 413 10.96 -28.23 -26.16
N GLY A 414 9.99 -27.72 -25.38
CA GLY A 414 9.43 -28.48 -24.26
C GLY A 414 8.13 -27.88 -23.71
N PRO A 415 7.50 -28.55 -22.74
CA PRO A 415 6.21 -28.12 -22.23
C PRO A 415 6.27 -26.76 -21.50
N LEU A 416 5.23 -25.95 -21.76
CA LEU A 416 4.87 -24.78 -20.96
C LEU A 416 4.02 -25.23 -19.78
N LYS A 417 4.48 -24.98 -18.59
CA LYS A 417 3.86 -25.39 -17.33
C LYS A 417 3.48 -24.21 -16.46
N VAL A 418 2.51 -24.40 -15.61
CA VAL A 418 2.06 -23.43 -14.61
C VAL A 418 2.10 -24.08 -13.23
N ALA A 419 2.75 -23.43 -12.27
CA ALA A 419 2.81 -23.85 -10.86
C ALA A 419 2.03 -22.86 -9.99
N THR A 420 1.18 -23.38 -9.10
CA THR A 420 0.49 -22.59 -8.07
C THR A 420 1.44 -22.38 -6.88
N LEU A 421 1.74 -21.13 -6.51
CA LEU A 421 2.73 -20.80 -5.48
C LEU A 421 2.32 -21.26 -4.07
N ALA A 422 1.02 -21.32 -3.78
CA ALA A 422 0.51 -21.73 -2.46
C ALA A 422 0.56 -23.23 -2.23
N SER A 423 0.29 -24.06 -3.27
CA SER A 423 0.17 -25.51 -3.15
C SER A 423 1.35 -26.27 -3.75
N GLY A 424 2.13 -25.64 -4.63
CA GLY A 424 3.16 -26.30 -5.44
C GLY A 424 2.59 -27.22 -6.55
N ALA A 425 1.27 -27.17 -6.79
CA ALA A 425 0.66 -27.98 -7.86
C ALA A 425 1.10 -27.46 -9.23
N ILE A 426 1.51 -28.39 -10.12
CA ILE A 426 1.98 -28.06 -11.48
C ILE A 426 1.05 -28.68 -12.50
N ARG A 427 0.66 -27.90 -13.50
CA ARG A 427 -0.10 -28.33 -14.67
C ARG A 427 0.61 -27.94 -15.97
N THR A 428 0.29 -28.62 -17.06
CA THR A 428 0.81 -28.31 -18.40
C THR A 428 -0.23 -27.52 -19.17
N ALA A 429 0.15 -26.33 -19.63
CA ALA A 429 -0.69 -25.49 -20.49
C ALA A 429 -0.49 -25.81 -21.98
N VAL A 430 0.75 -26.09 -22.40
CA VAL A 430 1.10 -26.46 -23.78
C VAL A 430 2.15 -27.55 -23.77
N ASP A 431 2.00 -28.58 -24.59
CA ASP A 431 2.94 -29.72 -24.64
C ASP A 431 4.30 -29.36 -25.23
N SER A 432 4.37 -28.35 -26.10
CA SER A 432 5.61 -27.96 -26.76
C SER A 432 5.65 -26.46 -27.09
N ALA A 433 6.51 -25.75 -26.37
CA ALA A 433 6.85 -24.34 -26.58
C ALA A 433 8.37 -24.22 -26.80
N ARG A 434 8.78 -23.14 -27.43
CA ARG A 434 10.19 -22.79 -27.60
C ARG A 434 10.59 -21.80 -26.50
N TRP A 435 11.87 -21.77 -26.13
CA TRP A 435 12.44 -20.69 -25.33
C TRP A 435 12.41 -19.34 -26.09
N GLY A 436 12.57 -18.24 -25.40
CA GLY A 436 12.63 -16.89 -25.99
C GLY A 436 11.68 -15.89 -25.35
N GLY A 437 11.29 -16.17 -24.13
CA GLY A 437 10.42 -15.30 -23.35
C GLY A 437 8.98 -15.78 -23.27
N LEU A 438 8.37 -15.43 -22.17
CA LEU A 438 7.00 -15.77 -21.80
C LEU A 438 6.37 -14.53 -21.15
N ALA A 439 5.15 -14.19 -21.50
CA ALA A 439 4.41 -13.13 -20.87
C ALA A 439 3.05 -13.63 -20.37
N TRP A 440 2.64 -13.15 -19.19
CA TRP A 440 1.30 -13.35 -18.66
C TRP A 440 0.59 -12.00 -18.61
N ALA A 441 -0.40 -11.81 -19.46
CA ALA A 441 -1.05 -10.51 -19.63
C ALA A 441 -2.29 -10.35 -18.74
N ASP A 442 -2.83 -9.12 -18.68
CA ASP A 442 -4.01 -8.77 -17.89
C ASP A 442 -5.31 -9.41 -18.35
N ASP A 443 -5.34 -9.90 -19.62
CA ASP A 443 -6.45 -10.69 -20.14
C ASP A 443 -6.48 -12.13 -19.60
N GLY A 444 -5.51 -12.49 -18.75
CA GLY A 444 -5.36 -13.81 -18.16
C GLY A 444 -4.71 -14.84 -19.06
N LEU A 445 -4.28 -14.48 -20.28
CA LEU A 445 -3.66 -15.40 -21.23
C LEU A 445 -2.13 -15.44 -21.09
N LEU A 446 -1.57 -16.60 -21.36
CA LEU A 446 -0.13 -16.81 -21.53
C LEU A 446 0.26 -16.59 -22.99
N TYR A 447 1.28 -15.76 -23.20
CA TYR A 447 1.87 -15.49 -24.50
C TYR A 447 3.25 -16.13 -24.55
N PHE A 448 3.49 -16.96 -25.55
CA PHE A 448 4.68 -17.80 -25.66
C PHE A 448 5.16 -17.95 -27.10
N ILE A 449 6.34 -18.53 -27.27
CA ILE A 449 6.93 -18.77 -28.57
C ILE A 449 6.64 -20.20 -29.02
N THR A 450 6.04 -20.35 -30.19
CA THR A 450 5.77 -21.65 -30.83
C THR A 450 7.07 -22.34 -31.26
N THR A 451 7.02 -23.63 -31.53
CA THR A 451 8.15 -24.38 -32.09
C THR A 451 8.65 -23.82 -33.42
N ASN A 452 7.78 -23.16 -34.18
CA ASN A 452 8.11 -22.50 -35.46
C ASN A 452 8.64 -21.07 -35.29
N GLY A 453 8.85 -20.61 -34.04
CA GLY A 453 9.44 -19.30 -33.74
C GLY A 453 8.46 -18.11 -33.77
N GLY A 454 7.17 -18.34 -33.94
CA GLY A 454 6.15 -17.31 -33.92
C GLY A 454 5.56 -17.12 -32.53
N LEU A 455 4.94 -15.97 -32.29
CA LEU A 455 4.21 -15.66 -31.05
C LEU A 455 2.82 -16.32 -31.10
N ALA A 456 2.40 -16.91 -29.98
CA ALA A 456 1.07 -17.48 -29.77
C ALA A 456 0.55 -17.17 -28.37
N ARG A 457 -0.74 -17.40 -28.13
CA ARG A 457 -1.36 -17.29 -26.80
C ARG A 457 -2.25 -18.48 -26.48
N VAL A 458 -2.43 -18.73 -25.16
CA VAL A 458 -3.21 -19.86 -24.63
C VAL A 458 -3.73 -19.54 -23.24
N PRO A 459 -4.89 -20.07 -22.79
CA PRO A 459 -5.28 -20.01 -21.39
C PRO A 459 -4.28 -20.76 -20.48
N PRO A 460 -4.09 -20.35 -19.21
CA PRO A 460 -3.14 -20.99 -18.29
C PRO A 460 -3.50 -22.42 -17.90
N ASP A 461 -4.76 -22.81 -18.07
CA ASP A 461 -5.25 -24.19 -17.86
C ASP A 461 -5.14 -25.06 -19.14
N GLY A 462 -4.54 -24.52 -20.19
CA GLY A 462 -4.47 -25.17 -21.49
C GLY A 462 -5.72 -24.91 -22.36
N GLY A 463 -5.72 -25.44 -23.57
CA GLY A 463 -6.82 -25.25 -24.50
C GLY A 463 -6.33 -24.99 -25.93
N GLU A 464 -7.16 -24.28 -26.71
CA GLU A 464 -6.82 -23.92 -28.09
C GLU A 464 -5.69 -22.89 -28.13
N VAL A 465 -4.63 -23.20 -28.88
CA VAL A 465 -3.50 -22.30 -29.11
C VAL A 465 -3.80 -21.40 -30.29
N GLU A 466 -3.83 -20.09 -30.04
CA GLU A 466 -4.00 -19.10 -31.10
C GLU A 466 -2.64 -18.54 -31.51
N VAL A 467 -2.25 -18.75 -32.78
CA VAL A 467 -1.00 -18.24 -33.36
C VAL A 467 -1.22 -16.80 -33.83
N LEU A 468 -0.39 -15.90 -33.33
CA LEU A 468 -0.47 -14.45 -33.55
C LEU A 468 0.50 -13.98 -34.65
N THR A 469 1.67 -14.63 -34.74
CA THR A 469 2.67 -14.29 -35.77
C THR A 469 3.34 -15.53 -36.33
N SER A 470 3.80 -15.45 -37.58
CA SER A 470 4.51 -16.53 -38.27
C SER A 470 5.73 -15.95 -38.97
N PRO A 471 6.93 -16.03 -38.36
CA PRO A 471 8.16 -15.55 -38.99
C PRO A 471 8.58 -16.46 -40.18
N SER A 472 9.51 -15.97 -41.01
CA SER A 472 10.20 -16.78 -42.01
C SER A 472 11.18 -17.75 -41.35
N ASP A 473 11.61 -18.80 -42.09
CA ASP A 473 12.42 -19.92 -41.56
C ASP A 473 13.74 -19.52 -40.86
N GLU A 474 14.29 -18.34 -41.14
CA GLU A 474 15.54 -17.85 -40.56
C GLU A 474 15.36 -16.89 -39.39
N LEU A 475 14.10 -16.47 -39.11
CA LEU A 475 13.77 -15.50 -38.06
C LEU A 475 12.98 -16.16 -36.93
N ILE A 476 13.14 -15.61 -35.74
CA ILE A 476 12.31 -15.95 -34.57
C ILE A 476 11.81 -14.69 -33.89
N HIS A 477 10.59 -14.72 -33.37
CA HIS A 477 10.00 -13.67 -32.58
C HIS A 477 10.16 -14.03 -31.10
N VAL A 478 10.90 -13.23 -30.34
CA VAL A 478 11.24 -13.52 -28.93
C VAL A 478 10.90 -12.33 -28.04
N HIS A 479 10.95 -12.53 -26.72
CA HIS A 479 10.74 -11.51 -25.68
C HIS A 479 9.42 -10.72 -25.84
N PRO A 480 8.25 -11.39 -25.80
CA PRO A 480 6.98 -10.71 -25.99
C PRO A 480 6.66 -9.81 -24.79
N ALA A 481 6.38 -8.53 -25.05
CA ALA A 481 5.82 -7.57 -24.10
C ALA A 481 4.41 -7.19 -24.57
N ILE A 482 3.40 -7.56 -23.80
CA ILE A 482 2.01 -7.34 -24.19
C ILE A 482 1.64 -5.88 -23.91
N VAL A 483 1.10 -5.22 -24.93
CA VAL A 483 0.63 -3.83 -24.83
C VAL A 483 -0.47 -3.74 -23.75
N PRO A 484 -0.43 -2.76 -22.84
CA PRO A 484 -1.50 -2.56 -21.87
C PRO A 484 -2.88 -2.54 -22.53
N GLY A 485 -3.81 -3.40 -22.04
CA GLY A 485 -5.11 -3.64 -22.65
C GLY A 485 -5.11 -4.72 -23.73
N SER A 486 -4.03 -5.50 -23.88
CA SER A 486 -3.92 -6.73 -24.72
C SER A 486 -4.30 -6.54 -26.19
N ARG A 487 -4.08 -5.34 -26.74
CA ARG A 487 -4.40 -5.01 -28.14
C ARG A 487 -3.32 -5.48 -29.11
N GLY A 488 -2.11 -5.66 -28.66
CA GLY A 488 -0.96 -6.03 -29.45
C GLY A 488 0.20 -6.47 -28.59
N ALA A 489 1.33 -6.80 -29.20
CA ALA A 489 2.57 -7.12 -28.50
C ALA A 489 3.76 -6.45 -29.18
N VAL A 490 4.70 -5.95 -28.38
CA VAL A 490 6.05 -5.63 -28.83
C VAL A 490 6.91 -6.86 -28.59
N PHE A 491 7.75 -7.20 -29.52
CA PHE A 491 8.64 -8.35 -29.46
C PHE A 491 9.94 -8.06 -30.22
N GLU A 492 10.93 -8.88 -30.04
CA GLU A 492 12.19 -8.83 -30.79
C GLU A 492 12.14 -9.81 -31.95
N ILE A 493 12.52 -9.35 -33.13
CA ILE A 493 12.83 -10.19 -34.27
C ILE A 493 14.31 -10.52 -34.18
N LEU A 494 14.64 -11.78 -33.95
CA LEU A 494 16.00 -12.28 -33.84
C LEU A 494 16.32 -13.10 -35.11
N ASP A 495 17.40 -12.72 -35.79
CA ASP A 495 18.01 -13.52 -36.86
C ASP A 495 19.03 -14.49 -36.25
N ALA A 496 18.94 -15.75 -36.55
CA ALA A 496 19.88 -16.79 -36.09
C ALA A 496 21.37 -16.50 -36.44
N ARG A 497 21.62 -15.56 -37.33
CA ARG A 497 22.95 -15.15 -37.78
C ARG A 497 23.41 -13.81 -37.21
N SER A 498 22.53 -13.06 -36.52
CA SER A 498 22.79 -11.74 -36.00
C SER A 498 22.69 -11.73 -34.46
N VAL A 499 23.61 -11.06 -33.80
CA VAL A 499 23.56 -10.84 -32.34
C VAL A 499 22.66 -9.65 -31.97
N GLN A 500 22.25 -8.86 -32.95
CA GLN A 500 21.43 -7.67 -32.75
C GLN A 500 19.99 -7.92 -33.22
N GLY A 501 19.04 -7.85 -32.28
CA GLY A 501 17.63 -7.96 -32.56
C GLY A 501 17.00 -6.63 -32.97
N THR A 502 15.88 -6.72 -33.67
CA THR A 502 15.04 -5.57 -34.06
C THR A 502 13.73 -5.67 -33.31
N LEU A 503 13.35 -4.63 -32.59
CA LEU A 503 12.03 -4.53 -31.96
C LEU A 503 10.97 -4.35 -33.04
N ALA A 504 9.89 -5.09 -32.92
CA ALA A 504 8.71 -4.97 -33.76
C ALA A 504 7.44 -5.00 -32.92
N ILE A 505 6.35 -4.52 -33.47
CA ILE A 505 5.03 -4.55 -32.85
C ILE A 505 4.03 -5.23 -33.77
N VAL A 506 3.17 -6.05 -33.20
CA VAL A 506 2.01 -6.63 -33.89
C VAL A 506 0.72 -6.06 -33.32
N ASP A 507 -0.21 -5.65 -34.21
CA ASP A 507 -1.60 -5.35 -33.84
C ASP A 507 -2.42 -6.64 -33.95
N PHE A 508 -3.00 -7.14 -32.86
CA PHE A 508 -3.76 -8.40 -32.86
C PHE A 508 -5.05 -8.35 -33.68
N ALA A 509 -5.60 -7.16 -33.93
CA ALA A 509 -6.82 -7.01 -34.69
C ALA A 509 -6.57 -7.11 -36.21
N SER A 510 -5.45 -6.59 -36.71
CA SER A 510 -5.11 -6.58 -38.14
C SER A 510 -4.08 -7.65 -38.51
N GLY A 511 -3.30 -8.15 -37.56
CA GLY A 511 -2.13 -9.00 -37.78
C GLY A 511 -0.94 -8.25 -38.40
N GLU A 512 -1.00 -6.92 -38.52
CA GLU A 512 0.06 -6.09 -39.09
C GLU A 512 1.27 -6.03 -38.15
N ILE A 513 2.46 -6.31 -38.70
CA ILE A 513 3.74 -6.21 -37.97
C ILE A 513 4.50 -4.99 -38.48
N ARG A 514 4.99 -4.15 -37.59
CA ARG A 514 5.82 -2.98 -37.90
C ARG A 514 7.08 -2.99 -37.06
N GLU A 515 8.21 -2.69 -37.65
CA GLU A 515 9.48 -2.53 -36.96
C GLU A 515 9.54 -1.19 -36.22
N LEU A 516 10.13 -1.20 -35.00
CA LEU A 516 10.32 -0.04 -34.14
C LEU A 516 11.79 0.41 -34.08
N GLY A 517 12.74 -0.46 -34.40
CA GLY A 517 14.17 -0.18 -34.40
C GLY A 517 15.00 -1.17 -33.59
N PRO A 518 16.31 -0.94 -33.44
CA PRO A 518 17.20 -1.87 -32.75
C PRO A 518 16.95 -1.92 -31.25
N GLY A 519 16.95 -3.10 -30.65
CA GLY A 519 16.77 -3.32 -29.22
C GLY A 519 16.41 -4.76 -28.88
N THR A 520 16.49 -5.10 -27.61
CA THR A 520 16.15 -6.42 -27.08
C THR A 520 15.32 -6.29 -25.80
N ASP A 521 14.58 -7.34 -25.45
CA ASP A 521 13.80 -7.51 -24.22
C ASP A 521 12.91 -6.31 -23.88
N PRO A 522 11.90 -5.99 -24.74
CA PRO A 522 10.99 -4.88 -24.55
C PRO A 522 10.11 -5.09 -23.32
N MET A 523 9.71 -4.00 -22.66
CA MET A 523 8.78 -4.02 -21.53
C MET A 523 8.00 -2.72 -21.41
N PHE A 524 6.79 -2.79 -20.90
CA PHE A 524 5.98 -1.60 -20.64
C PHE A 524 6.17 -1.10 -19.20
N LEU A 525 6.50 0.19 -19.07
CA LEU A 525 6.59 0.86 -17.79
C LEU A 525 5.22 1.43 -17.36
N PRO A 526 4.91 1.47 -16.06
CA PRO A 526 3.64 2.04 -15.57
C PRO A 526 3.47 3.53 -15.88
N THR A 527 4.54 4.20 -16.30
CA THR A 527 4.55 5.60 -16.73
C THR A 527 4.09 5.83 -18.18
N GLY A 528 3.64 4.77 -18.87
CA GLY A 528 3.21 4.86 -20.28
C GLY A 528 4.36 4.89 -21.29
N HIS A 529 5.52 4.36 -20.90
CA HIS A 529 6.69 4.25 -21.77
C HIS A 529 6.92 2.79 -22.18
N LEU A 530 7.41 2.58 -23.38
CA LEU A 530 8.08 1.35 -23.79
C LEU A 530 9.54 1.48 -23.39
N ALA A 531 10.06 0.48 -22.69
CA ALA A 531 11.48 0.36 -22.37
C ALA A 531 12.06 -0.89 -23.06
N TRP A 532 13.35 -0.86 -23.36
CA TRP A 532 14.11 -1.95 -23.96
C TRP A 532 15.59 -1.83 -23.63
N THR A 533 16.31 -2.91 -23.74
CA THR A 533 17.76 -2.92 -23.49
C THR A 533 18.53 -2.84 -24.82
N THR A 534 19.62 -2.07 -24.81
CA THR A 534 20.58 -2.03 -25.93
C THR A 534 21.60 -3.16 -25.79
N THR A 535 22.34 -3.46 -26.86
CA THR A 535 23.44 -4.44 -26.83
C THR A 535 24.60 -4.03 -25.90
N SER A 536 24.68 -2.75 -25.50
CA SER A 536 25.63 -2.24 -24.48
C SER A 536 25.14 -2.39 -23.05
N GLY A 537 23.96 -2.96 -22.82
CA GLY A 537 23.39 -3.12 -21.47
C GLY A 537 22.75 -1.85 -20.91
N GLU A 538 22.43 -0.87 -21.75
CA GLU A 538 21.68 0.32 -21.35
C GLU A 538 20.19 0.07 -21.46
N LEU A 539 19.43 0.31 -20.39
CA LEU A 539 17.96 0.32 -20.43
C LEU A 539 17.48 1.67 -20.94
N MET A 540 16.87 1.67 -22.11
CA MET A 540 16.28 2.84 -22.77
C MET A 540 14.78 2.88 -22.51
N ALA A 541 14.16 4.07 -22.55
CA ALA A 541 12.71 4.23 -22.51
C ALA A 541 12.27 5.38 -23.40
N ALA A 542 11.11 5.21 -24.06
CA ALA A 542 10.46 6.26 -24.86
C ALA A 542 8.94 6.27 -24.60
N PRO A 543 8.27 7.43 -24.67
CA PRO A 543 6.82 7.51 -24.58
C PRO A 543 6.15 6.67 -25.67
N PHE A 544 5.08 5.95 -25.31
CA PHE A 544 4.38 5.03 -26.19
C PHE A 544 2.86 5.30 -26.20
N ASP A 545 2.28 5.45 -27.39
CA ASP A 545 0.82 5.57 -27.56
C ASP A 545 0.22 4.17 -27.75
N VAL A 546 -0.45 3.66 -26.72
CA VAL A 546 -1.11 2.33 -26.72
C VAL A 546 -2.29 2.25 -27.70
N ARG A 547 -2.87 3.38 -28.16
CA ARG A 547 -3.97 3.39 -29.12
C ARG A 547 -3.48 3.32 -30.55
N ARG A 548 -2.36 3.99 -30.83
CA ARG A 548 -1.73 4.02 -32.16
C ARG A 548 -0.68 2.94 -32.35
N LEU A 549 -0.28 2.29 -31.23
CA LEU A 549 0.78 1.29 -31.21
C LEU A 549 2.12 1.84 -31.74
N GLU A 550 2.51 3.07 -31.34
CA GLU A 550 3.71 3.75 -31.83
C GLU A 550 4.47 4.50 -30.73
N LEU A 551 5.77 4.66 -30.92
CA LEU A 551 6.61 5.53 -30.11
C LEU A 551 6.29 7.00 -30.45
N THR A 552 6.09 7.84 -29.42
CA THR A 552 5.69 9.24 -29.60
C THR A 552 6.76 10.25 -29.20
N GLY A 553 7.94 9.78 -28.79
CA GLY A 553 9.06 10.64 -28.37
C GLY A 553 10.42 9.98 -28.51
N THR A 554 11.45 10.75 -28.19
CA THR A 554 12.85 10.27 -28.24
C THR A 554 13.14 9.34 -27.06
N ALA A 555 13.86 8.26 -27.31
CA ALA A 555 14.35 7.35 -26.28
C ALA A 555 15.42 8.03 -25.41
N ILE A 556 15.33 7.81 -24.11
CA ILE A 556 16.33 8.28 -23.14
C ILE A 556 16.86 7.09 -22.32
N PRO A 557 18.14 7.08 -21.93
CA PRO A 557 18.67 6.06 -21.03
C PRO A 557 18.14 6.28 -19.60
N ILE A 558 17.73 5.18 -18.93
CA ILE A 558 17.21 5.21 -17.55
C ILE A 558 18.05 4.40 -16.56
N VAL A 559 18.70 3.34 -17.01
CA VAL A 559 19.62 2.51 -16.21
C VAL A 559 20.79 2.09 -17.06
N ASP A 560 21.98 2.21 -16.52
CA ASP A 560 23.24 1.79 -17.14
C ASP A 560 23.68 0.43 -16.60
N ASN A 561 24.44 -0.32 -17.40
CA ASN A 561 25.14 -1.53 -16.99
C ASN A 561 24.20 -2.62 -16.43
N VAL A 562 23.13 -2.93 -17.15
CA VAL A 562 22.26 -4.09 -16.90
C VAL A 562 22.99 -5.36 -17.40
N SER A 563 23.12 -6.36 -16.53
CA SER A 563 23.78 -7.62 -16.89
C SER A 563 22.97 -8.38 -17.95
N MET A 564 23.62 -8.80 -19.02
CA MET A 564 23.02 -9.53 -20.15
C MET A 564 23.69 -10.89 -20.33
N GLY A 565 22.93 -11.85 -20.82
CA GLY A 565 23.45 -13.13 -21.33
C GLY A 565 24.02 -12.98 -22.75
N ALA A 566 24.78 -13.96 -23.19
CA ALA A 566 25.51 -13.94 -24.47
C ALA A 566 24.62 -13.75 -25.71
N ASN A 567 23.32 -14.07 -25.62
CA ASN A 567 22.35 -13.97 -26.72
C ASN A 567 21.16 -13.06 -26.40
N GLY A 568 21.38 -11.99 -25.65
CA GLY A 568 20.40 -10.94 -25.39
C GLY A 568 19.46 -11.17 -24.21
N GLY A 569 19.55 -12.30 -23.49
CA GLY A 569 18.78 -12.49 -22.27
C GLY A 569 19.17 -11.49 -21.20
N VAL A 570 18.19 -10.81 -20.57
CA VAL A 570 18.43 -9.70 -19.66
C VAL A 570 18.04 -10.09 -18.23
N HIS A 571 18.87 -9.71 -17.25
CA HIS A 571 18.55 -9.87 -15.83
C HIS A 571 17.79 -8.64 -15.32
N LEU A 572 16.54 -8.50 -15.76
CA LEU A 572 15.70 -7.35 -15.49
C LEU A 572 14.24 -7.75 -15.36
N ALA A 573 13.49 -7.14 -14.45
CA ALA A 573 12.04 -7.25 -14.37
C ALA A 573 11.45 -5.96 -13.83
N VAL A 574 10.27 -5.57 -14.32
CA VAL A 574 9.54 -4.38 -13.88
C VAL A 574 8.12 -4.73 -13.48
N SER A 575 7.66 -4.22 -12.34
CA SER A 575 6.27 -4.36 -11.88
C SER A 575 5.40 -3.22 -12.40
N LYS A 576 4.07 -3.40 -12.37
CA LYS A 576 3.10 -2.33 -12.65
C LYS A 576 3.07 -1.25 -11.57
N SER A 577 3.52 -1.58 -10.36
CA SER A 577 3.67 -0.62 -9.25
C SER A 577 4.95 0.24 -9.35
N GLY A 578 5.81 0.00 -10.36
CA GLY A 578 7.04 0.75 -10.58
C GLY A 578 8.29 0.18 -9.87
N THR A 579 8.23 -1.05 -9.35
CA THR A 579 9.41 -1.75 -8.84
C THR A 579 10.23 -2.27 -10.01
N LEU A 580 11.50 -1.87 -10.09
CA LEU A 580 12.47 -2.38 -11.04
C LEU A 580 13.50 -3.23 -10.30
N ILE A 581 13.67 -4.48 -10.72
CA ILE A 581 14.69 -5.41 -10.21
C ILE A 581 15.64 -5.74 -11.35
N TYR A 582 16.91 -5.56 -11.13
CA TYR A 582 17.92 -5.87 -12.15
C TYR A 582 19.26 -6.25 -11.51
N ARG A 583 20.06 -7.01 -12.25
CA ARG A 583 21.44 -7.30 -11.90
C ARG A 583 22.35 -6.30 -12.59
N ARG A 584 23.27 -5.70 -11.84
CA ARG A 584 24.41 -4.92 -12.40
C ARG A 584 25.58 -5.86 -12.68
N GLY A 585 26.33 -5.59 -13.70
CA GLY A 585 27.60 -6.28 -13.94
C GLY A 585 28.00 -6.30 -15.41
N ASP A 586 29.27 -6.54 -15.59
CA ASP A 586 29.85 -6.67 -16.92
C ASP A 586 29.33 -7.93 -17.63
N ILE A 587 29.26 -7.85 -18.96
CA ILE A 587 28.81 -8.91 -19.90
C ILE A 587 29.76 -10.09 -19.81
#